data_18b0d013fb3de33b6c8e6f8022784f3f
#
_entry.id   18b0d013fb3de33b6c8e6f8022784f3f
#
_cell.length_a   1.000
_cell.length_b   1.000
_cell.length_c   1.000
_cell.angle_alpha   90.00
_cell.angle_beta   90.00
_cell.angle_gamma   90.00
#
_symmetry.space_group_name_H-M   'P 1'
#
loop_
_entity.id
_entity.type
_entity.pdbx_description
1 polymer ?
#
loop_
_entity_poly.entity_id
_entity_poly.type
_entity_poly.pdbx_seq_one_letter_code
_entity_poly.pdbx_strand_id
1 'polypeptide(L)'
;MDTSKIISLLGDKSDYYLNHVCKTIDKSLLHLPSPTCVDDVWGNSDRNIQTLNSLQTLLGHGRLANTGYVSILPVDQDIEHTAGSSFAPNPIYFDPENIVKLAIEGGCNAVASTFGILGSVARKYAHKIPFLVKLNHNELLTYPNSYNQIVFGTVKEAWNMGAVAVGATIYFGSEQSRRQLVEIADAFEYAHELGMATVLWCYLRNSSFXKDGIDYSAAADLTGQANHLGVTIKADIIKQKLPENNGGFTAINFGKIDQKMYTELTTEHPIDLCRYQVANNYMGRVGLINSGGESHGASDLKDAVVTAVINKRAGGMGLISGRKAFQRPMKDGVELLHSIQDIYLDKDITIA
;
A
#
# COMPACT_ATOMS: atom_id res chain seq x y z
N MET A 1 21.88 2.94 2.65
CA MET A 1 22.36 1.56 2.44
C MET A 1 22.85 1.47 1.00
N ASP A 2 24.04 0.94 0.78
CA ASP A 2 24.56 0.86 -0.58
C ASP A 2 24.22 -0.48 -1.22
N THR A 3 24.54 -0.61 -2.51
CA THR A 3 24.18 -1.81 -3.27
C THR A 3 24.83 -3.07 -2.69
N SER A 4 26.05 -2.98 -2.17
CA SER A 4 26.69 -4.17 -1.62
C SER A 4 26.00 -4.67 -0.35
N LYS A 5 25.47 -3.76 0.46
CA LYS A 5 24.70 -4.18 1.64
C LYS A 5 23.36 -4.80 1.23
N ILE A 6 22.73 -4.26 0.19
CA ILE A 6 21.49 -4.84 -0.35
C ILE A 6 21.76 -6.26 -0.80
N ILE A 7 22.84 -6.48 -1.57
CA ILE A 7 23.21 -7.81 -2.03
C ILE A 7 23.45 -8.76 -0.85
N SER A 8 24.14 -8.26 0.17
CA SER A 8 24.40 -9.06 1.37
C SER A 8 23.10 -9.47 2.07
N LEU A 9 22.15 -8.55 2.20
CA LEU A 9 20.85 -8.86 2.81
C LEU A 9 20.06 -9.88 2.00
N LEU A 10 20.09 -9.78 0.68
CA LEU A 10 19.39 -10.73 -0.19
C LEU A 10 20.05 -12.11 -0.22
N GLY A 11 21.36 -12.16 0.08
CA GLY A 11 22.09 -13.41 0.20
C GLY A 11 22.16 -14.15 -1.11
N ASP A 12 21.97 -15.48 -1.06
CA ASP A 12 22.05 -16.31 -2.26
C ASP A 12 20.86 -16.10 -3.21
N LYS A 13 19.86 -15.34 -2.80
CA LYS A 13 18.74 -14.96 -3.66
C LYS A 13 18.99 -13.64 -4.39
N SER A 14 20.15 -13.01 -4.23
CA SER A 14 20.37 -11.69 -4.82
C SER A 14 20.23 -11.71 -6.34
N ASP A 15 20.78 -12.71 -7.01
CA ASP A 15 20.66 -12.82 -8.46
C ASP A 15 19.19 -13.02 -8.87
N TYR A 16 18.48 -13.84 -8.12
CA TYR A 16 17.08 -14.14 -8.38
C TYR A 16 16.23 -12.87 -8.40
N TYR A 17 16.46 -11.96 -7.43
CA TYR A 17 15.67 -10.73 -7.34
C TYR A 17 16.23 -9.59 -8.19
N LEU A 18 17.55 -9.44 -8.22
CA LEU A 18 18.15 -8.25 -8.83
C LEU A 18 18.39 -8.36 -10.31
N ASN A 19 18.48 -9.58 -10.85
CA ASN A 19 18.81 -9.79 -12.26
C ASN A 19 17.69 -10.42 -13.07
N HIS A 20 16.52 -10.63 -12.45
CA HIS A 20 15.37 -11.18 -13.16
C HIS A 20 14.91 -10.22 -14.26
N VAL A 21 14.51 -10.76 -15.40
CA VAL A 21 13.92 -10.00 -16.49
C VAL A 21 12.47 -10.46 -16.66
N CYS A 22 11.55 -9.53 -16.58
CA CYS A 22 10.11 -9.83 -16.72
C CYS A 22 9.76 -9.91 -18.19
N LYS A 23 9.28 -11.07 -18.62
CA LYS A 23 8.92 -11.29 -20.01
C LYS A 23 7.41 -11.45 -20.21
N THR A 24 6.64 -11.30 -19.16
CA THR A 24 5.18 -11.52 -19.23
C THR A 24 4.45 -10.29 -19.75
N ILE A 25 4.65 -9.15 -19.10
CA ILE A 25 4.05 -7.88 -19.50
C ILE A 25 5.20 -6.90 -19.66
N ASP A 26 5.41 -6.44 -20.87
CA ASP A 26 6.58 -5.63 -21.20
C ASP A 26 6.53 -4.27 -20.47
N LYS A 27 7.67 -3.87 -19.90
CA LYS A 27 7.73 -2.62 -19.15
C LYS A 27 7.44 -1.39 -20.00
N SER A 28 7.59 -1.48 -21.33
CA SER A 28 7.26 -0.37 -22.21
C SER A 28 5.77 -0.05 -22.22
N LEU A 29 4.93 -0.97 -21.75
CA LEU A 29 3.48 -0.75 -21.64
C LEU A 29 3.09 -0.02 -20.37
N LEU A 30 4.03 0.15 -19.43
CA LEU A 30 3.72 0.66 -18.10
C LEU A 30 3.87 2.18 -18.04
N HIS A 31 3.07 2.78 -17.17
CA HIS A 31 3.21 4.18 -16.77
C HIS A 31 3.99 4.18 -15.46
N LEU A 32 5.31 4.27 -15.58
CA LEU A 32 6.19 4.06 -14.42
C LEU A 32 6.30 5.29 -13.55
N PRO A 33 6.55 5.10 -12.24
CA PRO A 33 6.84 6.24 -11.36
C PRO A 33 8.05 7.04 -11.90
N SER A 34 7.95 8.35 -11.82
CA SER A 34 9.01 9.23 -12.28
C SER A 34 8.87 10.57 -11.57
N PRO A 35 9.89 11.44 -11.65
CA PRO A 35 9.77 12.78 -11.07
C PRO A 35 8.63 13.61 -11.64
N THR A 36 8.14 13.28 -12.82
CA THR A 36 7.08 14.04 -13.48
C THR A 36 5.78 13.25 -13.60
N CYS A 37 5.58 12.22 -12.75
CA CYS A 37 4.41 11.36 -12.94
C CYS A 37 3.08 12.07 -12.69
N VAL A 38 3.05 13.11 -11.85
CA VAL A 38 1.81 13.86 -11.69
C VAL A 38 1.42 14.50 -13.03
N ASP A 39 2.37 15.12 -13.72
CA ASP A 39 2.11 15.70 -15.02
C ASP A 39 1.76 14.65 -16.06
N ASP A 40 2.51 13.55 -16.07
CA ASP A 40 2.44 12.56 -17.15
C ASP A 40 1.23 11.64 -17.02
N VAL A 41 0.81 11.36 -15.81
CA VAL A 41 -0.23 10.36 -15.54
C VAL A 41 -1.51 11.04 -15.07
N TRP A 42 -1.52 11.53 -13.83
CA TRP A 42 -2.75 12.11 -13.29
C TRP A 42 -3.15 13.41 -13.98
N GLY A 43 -2.17 14.17 -14.50
CA GLY A 43 -2.45 15.39 -15.25
C GLY A 43 -3.21 15.14 -16.54
N ASN A 44 -3.21 13.89 -17.02
CA ASN A 44 -3.97 13.49 -18.21
C ASN A 44 -5.27 12.78 -17.85
N SER A 45 -5.63 12.80 -16.58
CA SER A 45 -6.87 12.16 -16.10
C SER A 45 -7.94 13.21 -15.85
N ASP A 46 -8.98 12.83 -15.15
CA ASP A 46 -10.07 13.76 -14.78
C ASP A 46 -9.88 14.37 -13.40
N ARG A 47 -8.69 14.20 -12.77
CA ARG A 47 -8.44 14.79 -11.45
C ARG A 47 -8.38 16.32 -11.57
N ASN A 48 -8.99 17.01 -10.60
CA ASN A 48 -9.00 18.47 -10.64
C ASN A 48 -7.64 19.03 -10.18
N ILE A 49 -7.48 20.34 -10.32
CA ILE A 49 -6.21 21.00 -10.01
C ILE A 49 -5.81 20.80 -8.56
N GLN A 50 -6.78 20.84 -7.63
CA GLN A 50 -6.45 20.70 -6.22
C GLN A 50 -5.98 19.28 -5.88
N THR A 51 -6.58 18.28 -6.54
CA THR A 51 -6.13 16.89 -6.35
C THR A 51 -4.71 16.71 -6.90
N LEU A 52 -4.39 17.32 -8.05
CA LEU A 52 -3.03 17.26 -8.57
C LEU A 52 -2.04 17.91 -7.61
N ASN A 53 -2.43 19.02 -6.98
CA ASN A 53 -1.59 19.66 -5.96
C ASN A 53 -1.36 18.73 -4.77
N SER A 54 -2.40 18.04 -4.32
CA SER A 54 -2.27 17.10 -3.20
C SER A 54 -1.37 15.93 -3.56
N LEU A 55 -1.52 15.38 -4.77
CA LEU A 55 -0.65 14.31 -5.23
C LEU A 55 0.80 14.78 -5.30
N GLN A 56 1.04 15.99 -5.80
CA GLN A 56 2.40 16.52 -5.87
C GLN A 56 2.98 16.76 -4.47
N THR A 57 2.14 17.22 -3.53
CA THR A 57 2.57 17.38 -2.15
C THR A 57 3.00 16.03 -1.54
N LEU A 58 2.18 15.00 -1.76
CA LEU A 58 2.50 13.66 -1.28
C LEU A 58 3.81 13.15 -1.88
N LEU A 59 3.98 13.30 -3.19
CA LEU A 59 5.18 12.82 -3.88
C LEU A 59 6.40 13.71 -3.64
N GLY A 60 6.19 14.92 -3.12
CA GLY A 60 7.26 15.88 -2.90
C GLY A 60 7.81 15.90 -1.50
N HIS A 61 7.49 14.94 -0.65
CA HIS A 61 7.87 14.96 0.75
C HIS A 61 8.72 13.75 1.12
N GLY A 62 9.63 13.94 2.08
CA GLY A 62 10.44 12.86 2.63
C GLY A 62 11.65 12.53 1.79
N ARG A 63 12.28 11.41 2.11
CA ARG A 63 13.52 11.01 1.43
C ARG A 63 13.29 10.65 -0.03
N LEU A 64 12.07 10.23 -0.39
CA LEU A 64 11.74 9.90 -1.77
C LEU A 64 11.12 11.07 -2.53
N ALA A 65 11.22 12.28 -1.98
CA ALA A 65 10.63 13.47 -2.60
C ALA A 65 11.08 13.61 -4.05
N ASN A 66 10.11 13.82 -4.92
CA ASN A 66 10.35 14.13 -6.32
C ASN A 66 11.00 13.01 -7.12
N THR A 67 10.79 11.76 -6.67
CA THR A 67 11.22 10.58 -7.45
C THR A 67 10.05 9.89 -8.14
N GLY A 68 8.83 10.13 -7.67
CA GLY A 68 7.66 9.38 -8.08
C GLY A 68 7.39 8.16 -7.22
N TYR A 69 8.28 7.85 -6.30
CA TYR A 69 8.08 6.74 -5.36
C TYR A 69 7.60 7.26 -4.01
N VAL A 70 6.88 6.41 -3.27
CA VAL A 70 6.38 6.77 -1.94
C VAL A 70 6.72 5.73 -0.88
N SER A 71 6.94 6.21 0.32
CA SER A 71 7.12 5.41 1.52
C SER A 71 6.15 5.97 2.55
N ILE A 72 5.19 5.15 2.98
CA ILE A 72 4.13 5.61 3.87
C ILE A 72 4.17 4.78 5.14
N LEU A 73 4.03 5.44 6.29
CA LEU A 73 3.89 4.75 7.58
C LEU A 73 2.41 4.65 7.92
N PRO A 74 1.83 3.44 7.91
CA PRO A 74 0.43 3.27 8.29
C PRO A 74 0.33 2.80 9.74
N VAL A 75 -0.50 3.47 10.52
CA VAL A 75 -0.79 3.04 11.89
C VAL A 75 -2.31 3.05 12.07
N ASP A 76 -2.96 1.96 11.68
CA ASP A 76 -4.37 1.74 11.91
C ASP A 76 -4.64 0.36 12.53
N GLN A 77 -3.57 -0.37 12.80
CA GLN A 77 -3.68 -1.72 13.35
C GLN A 77 -4.26 -1.71 14.76
N ASP A 78 -4.15 -0.59 15.47
CA ASP A 78 -4.74 -0.42 16.80
C ASP A 78 -6.27 -0.52 16.76
N ILE A 79 -6.88 -0.24 15.63
CA ILE A 79 -8.32 -0.39 15.45
C ILE A 79 -8.64 -1.66 14.67
N GLU A 80 -7.88 -1.97 13.63
CA GLU A 80 -8.13 -3.17 12.82
C GLU A 80 -7.94 -4.45 13.62
N HIS A 81 -7.03 -4.42 14.60
CA HIS A 81 -6.76 -5.55 15.49
C HIS A 81 -7.06 -5.11 16.92
N THR A 82 -6.04 -4.85 17.73
CA THR A 82 -6.23 -4.22 19.02
C THR A 82 -5.10 -3.24 19.29
N ALA A 83 -5.38 -2.23 20.09
CA ALA A 83 -4.34 -1.29 20.51
C ALA A 83 -3.26 -2.01 21.32
N GLY A 84 -3.70 -2.95 22.18
CA GLY A 84 -2.75 -3.68 22.98
C GLY A 84 -1.74 -4.46 22.17
N SER A 85 -2.21 -5.25 21.21
CA SER A 85 -1.28 -6.04 20.40
C SER A 85 -0.42 -5.15 19.50
N SER A 86 -0.97 -4.01 19.10
CA SER A 86 -0.23 -3.10 18.20
C SER A 86 0.91 -2.39 18.93
N PHE A 87 0.64 -1.88 20.14
CA PHE A 87 1.58 -1.00 20.80
C PHE A 87 2.33 -1.60 21.99
N ALA A 88 1.97 -2.83 22.43
CA ALA A 88 2.72 -3.46 23.51
C ALA A 88 4.22 -3.62 23.20
N PRO A 89 4.61 -3.95 21.95
CA PRO A 89 6.05 -4.07 21.67
C PRO A 89 6.83 -2.77 21.86
N ASN A 90 6.18 -1.61 21.69
CA ASN A 90 6.80 -0.33 22.03
C ASN A 90 5.71 0.65 22.48
N PRO A 91 5.47 0.72 23.80
CA PRO A 91 4.34 1.52 24.30
C PRO A 91 4.40 3.01 24.06
N ILE A 92 5.53 3.56 23.63
CA ILE A 92 5.57 5.00 23.33
C ILE A 92 4.57 5.36 22.23
N TYR A 93 4.21 4.39 21.40
CA TYR A 93 3.30 4.64 20.26
C TYR A 93 1.83 4.67 20.64
N PHE A 94 1.49 4.40 21.92
CA PHE A 94 0.16 4.80 22.41
C PHE A 94 -0.04 6.32 22.28
N ASP A 95 1.05 7.10 22.26
CA ASP A 95 0.96 8.54 22.08
C ASP A 95 1.04 8.89 20.60
N PRO A 96 -0.02 9.48 20.03
CA PRO A 96 -0.03 9.84 18.61
C PRO A 96 1.16 10.68 18.15
N GLU A 97 1.69 11.55 19.03
CA GLU A 97 2.82 12.37 18.63
C GLU A 97 4.02 11.53 18.23
N ASN A 98 4.26 10.42 18.95
CA ASN A 98 5.40 9.56 18.64
C ASN A 98 5.23 8.84 17.31
N ILE A 99 3.98 8.55 16.93
CA ILE A 99 3.70 7.95 15.63
C ILE A 99 4.10 8.91 14.51
N VAL A 100 3.70 10.17 14.64
CA VAL A 100 4.03 11.16 13.62
C VAL A 100 5.55 11.43 13.61
N LYS A 101 6.17 11.46 14.78
CA LYS A 101 7.65 11.63 14.86
C LYS A 101 8.36 10.48 14.14
N LEU A 102 7.88 9.24 14.30
CA LEU A 102 8.48 8.10 13.59
C LEU A 102 8.40 8.31 12.08
N ALA A 103 7.26 8.75 11.58
CA ALA A 103 7.10 8.98 10.14
C ALA A 103 8.03 10.08 9.65
N ILE A 104 8.15 11.16 10.40
CA ILE A 104 9.02 12.28 10.02
C ILE A 104 10.49 11.86 10.05
N GLU A 105 10.94 11.28 11.16
CA GLU A 105 12.35 10.86 11.28
C GLU A 105 12.66 9.73 10.32
N GLY A 106 11.65 8.89 10.03
CA GLY A 106 11.77 7.81 9.07
C GLY A 106 11.79 8.27 7.62
N GLY A 107 11.62 9.56 7.37
CA GLY A 107 11.71 10.09 6.01
C GLY A 107 10.54 9.74 5.11
N CYS A 108 9.39 9.42 5.69
CA CYS A 108 8.24 8.97 4.91
C CYS A 108 7.60 10.13 4.15
N ASN A 109 6.94 9.79 3.03
CA ASN A 109 6.14 10.76 2.28
C ASN A 109 4.88 11.16 3.04
N ALA A 110 4.35 10.25 3.85
CA ALA A 110 3.09 10.50 4.55
C ALA A 110 2.98 9.60 5.77
N VAL A 111 2.13 10.03 6.70
CA VAL A 111 1.69 9.16 7.79
C VAL A 111 0.20 8.90 7.58
N ALA A 112 -0.19 7.63 7.62
CA ALA A 112 -1.58 7.21 7.44
C ALA A 112 -2.09 6.68 8.77
N SER A 113 -3.20 7.23 9.25
CA SER A 113 -3.72 6.76 10.52
C SER A 113 -5.19 7.17 10.69
N THR A 114 -5.71 6.94 11.88
CA THR A 114 -7.12 7.16 12.21
C THR A 114 -7.42 8.65 12.43
N PHE A 115 -8.71 8.98 12.41
CA PHE A 115 -9.14 10.34 12.74
C PHE A 115 -8.65 10.77 14.12
N GLY A 116 -8.73 9.87 15.10
CA GLY A 116 -8.34 10.21 16.47
C GLY A 116 -6.86 10.46 16.59
N ILE A 117 -6.05 9.59 16.00
CA ILE A 117 -4.60 9.73 16.09
C ILE A 117 -4.14 11.01 15.40
N LEU A 118 -4.52 11.19 14.14
CA LEU A 118 -4.04 12.36 13.39
C LEU A 118 -4.67 13.65 13.90
N GLY A 119 -5.95 13.60 14.24
CA GLY A 119 -6.63 14.79 14.75
C GLY A 119 -6.03 15.31 16.05
N SER A 120 -5.55 14.41 16.91
CA SER A 120 -5.01 14.84 18.19
C SER A 120 -3.72 15.65 18.07
N VAL A 121 -3.05 15.60 16.90
CA VAL A 121 -1.78 16.29 16.67
C VAL A 121 -1.78 17.13 15.39
N ALA A 122 -2.96 17.34 14.78
CA ALA A 122 -3.02 17.94 13.46
C ALA A 122 -2.46 19.37 13.42
N ARG A 123 -2.79 20.20 14.41
CA ARG A 123 -2.34 21.60 14.39
C ARG A 123 -0.82 21.70 14.45
N LYS A 124 -0.18 20.75 15.11
CA LYS A 124 1.27 20.77 15.23
C LYS A 124 1.97 20.16 14.02
N TYR A 125 1.34 19.18 13.37
CA TYR A 125 2.06 18.34 12.42
C TYR A 125 1.51 18.30 11.00
N ALA A 126 0.26 18.72 10.74
CA ALA A 126 -0.31 18.57 9.40
C ALA A 126 0.47 19.33 8.33
N HIS A 127 1.16 20.43 8.74
CA HIS A 127 1.98 21.21 7.81
C HIS A 127 3.44 20.72 7.75
N LYS A 128 3.78 19.69 8.54
CA LYS A 128 5.15 19.16 8.59
C LYS A 128 5.32 17.84 7.87
N ILE A 129 4.23 17.09 7.71
CA ILE A 129 4.23 15.83 6.96
C ILE A 129 2.83 15.62 6.39
N PRO A 130 2.69 15.19 5.14
CA PRO A 130 1.36 14.91 4.58
C PRO A 130 0.61 13.87 5.41
N PHE A 131 -0.68 14.16 5.69
CA PHE A 131 -1.57 13.26 6.40
C PHE A 131 -2.43 12.50 5.39
N LEU A 132 -2.55 11.21 5.60
CA LEU A 132 -3.49 10.33 4.91
C LEU A 132 -4.44 9.80 5.97
N VAL A 133 -5.67 10.29 5.99
CA VAL A 133 -6.63 9.91 7.03
C VAL A 133 -7.42 8.69 6.57
N LYS A 134 -7.37 7.62 7.36
CA LYS A 134 -8.11 6.40 7.06
C LYS A 134 -9.54 6.58 7.53
N LEU A 135 -10.49 6.42 6.60
CA LEU A 135 -11.90 6.74 6.86
C LEU A 135 -12.65 5.63 7.58
N ASN A 136 -12.32 4.37 7.30
CA ASN A 136 -13.10 3.25 7.83
C ASN A 136 -12.21 2.21 8.48
N HIS A 137 -12.79 1.43 9.36
CA HIS A 137 -12.08 0.42 10.13
C HIS A 137 -13.00 -0.70 10.54
N ASN A 138 -12.42 -1.85 10.86
CA ASN A 138 -13.08 -2.93 11.53
C ASN A 138 -13.31 -2.53 13.00
N GLU A 139 -14.50 -2.82 13.51
CA GLU A 139 -14.75 -2.61 14.94
C GLU A 139 -14.71 -3.98 15.60
N LEU A 140 -13.56 -4.33 16.15
CA LEU A 140 -13.24 -5.67 16.59
C LEU A 140 -14.10 -6.18 17.74
N LEU A 141 -14.61 -5.27 18.57
CA LEU A 141 -15.39 -5.68 19.75
C LEU A 141 -16.71 -6.32 19.37
N THR A 142 -17.24 -6.04 18.19
CA THR A 142 -18.42 -6.72 17.70
C THR A 142 -18.00 -8.08 17.16
N TYR A 143 -18.39 -9.11 17.84
CA TYR A 143 -17.96 -10.48 17.60
C TYR A 143 -19.17 -11.37 17.35
N PRO A 144 -19.13 -12.32 16.42
CA PRO A 144 -17.99 -12.64 15.56
C PRO A 144 -17.77 -11.62 14.42
N ASN A 145 -16.53 -11.52 14.00
CA ASN A 145 -16.11 -10.54 13.00
C ASN A 145 -16.70 -10.88 11.61
N SER A 146 -17.36 -9.93 11.00
CA SER A 146 -17.93 -10.11 9.67
C SER A 146 -17.19 -9.27 8.61
N TYR A 147 -16.04 -8.72 8.97
CA TYR A 147 -15.26 -7.83 8.09
C TYR A 147 -16.07 -6.62 7.66
N ASN A 148 -16.84 -6.10 8.60
CA ASN A 148 -17.73 -4.97 8.38
C ASN A 148 -16.99 -3.67 8.64
N GLN A 149 -16.28 -3.18 7.62
CA GLN A 149 -15.60 -1.90 7.71
C GLN A 149 -16.66 -0.81 7.83
N ILE A 150 -16.55 0.00 8.86
CA ILE A 150 -17.50 1.10 9.06
C ILE A 150 -16.73 2.43 9.04
N VAL A 151 -17.42 3.47 8.58
CA VAL A 151 -16.84 4.80 8.49
C VAL A 151 -16.82 5.45 9.87
N PHE A 152 -15.65 5.96 10.27
CA PHE A 152 -15.46 6.56 11.60
C PHE A 152 -15.49 8.08 11.58
N GLY A 153 -15.65 8.67 10.40
CA GLY A 153 -15.70 10.12 10.25
C GLY A 153 -15.93 10.48 8.80
N THR A 154 -16.05 11.76 8.53
CA THR A 154 -16.40 12.23 7.19
C THR A 154 -15.15 12.64 6.41
N VAL A 155 -15.28 12.63 5.09
CA VAL A 155 -14.23 13.15 4.20
C VAL A 155 -13.95 14.62 4.52
N LYS A 156 -15.01 15.41 4.81
CA LYS A 156 -14.84 16.82 5.13
C LYS A 156 -14.03 17.00 6.41
N GLU A 157 -14.25 16.12 7.40
CA GLU A 157 -13.47 16.17 8.63
C GLU A 157 -11.99 15.96 8.36
N ALA A 158 -11.66 15.00 7.49
CA ALA A 158 -10.27 14.77 7.10
C ALA A 158 -9.69 16.00 6.41
N TRP A 159 -10.45 16.60 5.52
CA TRP A 159 -10.03 17.82 4.83
C TRP A 159 -9.77 18.95 5.84
N ASN A 160 -10.65 19.10 6.83
CA ASN A 160 -10.49 20.12 7.87
C ASN A 160 -9.23 19.91 8.73
N MET A 161 -8.74 18.68 8.82
CA MET A 161 -7.50 18.38 9.55
C MET A 161 -6.24 18.70 8.74
N GLY A 162 -6.40 19.13 7.51
CA GLY A 162 -5.26 19.42 6.65
C GLY A 162 -4.74 18.22 5.88
N ALA A 163 -5.52 17.14 5.81
CA ALA A 163 -5.09 15.95 5.08
C ALA A 163 -4.93 16.24 3.59
N VAL A 164 -3.94 15.59 2.97
CA VAL A 164 -3.80 15.65 1.50
C VAL A 164 -4.42 14.42 0.85
N ALA A 165 -4.74 13.41 1.64
CA ALA A 165 -5.29 12.17 1.11
C ALA A 165 -6.22 11.54 2.12
N VAL A 166 -7.17 10.75 1.62
CA VAL A 166 -7.97 9.85 2.46
C VAL A 166 -7.74 8.42 2.01
N GLY A 167 -7.91 7.50 2.94
CA GLY A 167 -7.80 6.09 2.65
C GLY A 167 -8.97 5.30 3.19
N ALA A 168 -9.14 4.10 2.69
CA ALA A 168 -10.20 3.22 3.15
C ALA A 168 -9.82 1.78 2.84
N THR A 169 -10.42 0.85 3.57
CA THR A 169 -10.33 -0.57 3.26
C THR A 169 -11.65 -1.04 2.68
N ILE A 170 -11.58 -1.84 1.63
CA ILE A 170 -12.70 -2.66 1.21
C ILE A 170 -12.25 -4.11 1.34
N TYR A 171 -13.03 -4.92 2.04
CA TYR A 171 -12.81 -6.36 2.09
C TYR A 171 -13.66 -6.99 0.99
N PHE A 172 -13.08 -7.02 -0.20
CA PHE A 172 -13.75 -7.56 -1.37
C PHE A 172 -14.08 -9.04 -1.16
N GLY A 173 -15.27 -9.43 -1.54
CA GLY A 173 -15.74 -10.79 -1.39
C GLY A 173 -16.41 -11.08 -0.07
N SER A 174 -16.31 -10.19 0.92
CA SER A 174 -17.01 -10.37 2.18
C SER A 174 -18.51 -10.10 2.01
N GLU A 175 -19.28 -10.45 3.03
CA GLU A 175 -20.72 -10.18 3.01
C GLU A 175 -21.01 -8.68 2.90
N GLN A 176 -20.07 -7.85 3.33
CA GLN A 176 -20.23 -6.41 3.35
C GLN A 176 -19.59 -5.71 2.14
N SER A 177 -19.04 -6.49 1.22
CA SER A 177 -18.24 -5.96 0.13
C SER A 177 -18.99 -4.93 -0.71
N ARG A 178 -20.21 -5.26 -1.11
CA ARG A 178 -20.98 -4.36 -1.98
C ARG A 178 -21.35 -3.06 -1.31
N ARG A 179 -21.73 -3.13 -0.03
CA ARG A 179 -22.03 -1.91 0.72
C ARG A 179 -20.78 -1.03 0.86
N GLN A 180 -19.66 -1.67 1.19
CA GLN A 180 -18.40 -0.93 1.32
C GLN A 180 -18.00 -0.28 -0.01
N LEU A 181 -18.19 -0.99 -1.11
CA LEU A 181 -17.84 -0.47 -2.42
C LEU A 181 -18.62 0.81 -2.73
N VAL A 182 -19.94 0.79 -2.51
CA VAL A 182 -20.78 1.95 -2.75
C VAL A 182 -20.38 3.11 -1.85
N GLU A 183 -20.17 2.81 -0.58
CA GLU A 183 -19.83 3.83 0.42
C GLU A 183 -18.50 4.51 0.09
N ILE A 184 -17.49 3.72 -0.29
CA ILE A 184 -16.17 4.29 -0.54
C ILE A 184 -16.10 4.96 -1.91
N ALA A 185 -16.84 4.43 -2.92
CA ALA A 185 -16.94 5.16 -4.20
C ALA A 185 -17.48 6.56 -3.99
N ASP A 186 -18.51 6.70 -3.15
CA ASP A 186 -19.08 8.00 -2.82
C ASP A 186 -18.06 8.87 -2.07
N ALA A 187 -17.37 8.30 -1.10
CA ALA A 187 -16.36 9.03 -0.34
C ALA A 187 -15.21 9.50 -1.23
N PHE A 188 -14.76 8.65 -2.15
CA PHE A 188 -13.65 9.01 -3.04
C PHE A 188 -14.05 10.12 -4.01
N GLU A 189 -15.30 10.10 -4.49
CA GLU A 189 -15.78 11.20 -5.34
C GLU A 189 -15.71 12.53 -4.57
N TYR A 190 -16.16 12.53 -3.31
CA TYR A 190 -16.14 13.75 -2.51
C TYR A 190 -14.72 14.17 -2.17
N ALA A 191 -13.84 13.21 -1.89
CA ALA A 191 -12.43 13.52 -1.62
C ALA A 191 -11.80 14.23 -2.82
N HIS A 192 -12.04 13.73 -4.03
CA HIS A 192 -11.52 14.39 -5.23
C HIS A 192 -12.15 15.76 -5.41
N GLU A 193 -13.44 15.90 -5.12
CA GLU A 193 -14.08 17.21 -5.20
C GLU A 193 -13.39 18.22 -4.28
N LEU A 194 -13.00 17.79 -3.08
CA LEU A 194 -12.30 18.65 -2.12
C LEU A 194 -10.80 18.75 -2.42
N GLY A 195 -10.30 18.03 -3.40
CA GLY A 195 -8.91 18.14 -3.82
C GLY A 195 -7.95 17.24 -3.07
N MET A 196 -8.43 16.14 -2.48
CA MET A 196 -7.55 15.17 -1.82
C MET A 196 -7.33 13.95 -2.70
N ALA A 197 -6.16 13.32 -2.55
CA ALA A 197 -5.89 12.05 -3.19
C ALA A 197 -6.61 10.91 -2.47
N THR A 198 -6.75 9.78 -3.13
CA THR A 198 -7.47 8.62 -2.59
C THR A 198 -6.59 7.39 -2.63
N VAL A 199 -6.57 6.63 -1.53
CA VAL A 199 -5.77 5.43 -1.40
C VAL A 199 -6.67 4.30 -0.90
N LEU A 200 -6.71 3.17 -1.62
CA LEU A 200 -7.57 2.07 -1.21
C LEU A 200 -6.74 0.87 -0.78
N TRP A 201 -7.04 0.38 0.42
CA TRP A 201 -6.57 -0.92 0.92
C TRP A 201 -7.47 -1.98 0.28
N CYS A 202 -6.96 -2.71 -0.71
CA CYS A 202 -7.74 -3.68 -1.48
C CYS A 202 -7.52 -5.08 -0.94
N TYR A 203 -8.27 -5.44 0.08
CA TYR A 203 -8.11 -6.76 0.68
C TYR A 203 -9.24 -7.69 0.26
N LEU A 204 -9.00 -8.97 0.42
CA LEU A 204 -9.98 -10.01 0.09
C LEU A 204 -10.33 -10.77 1.34
N ARG A 205 -11.62 -10.95 1.56
CA ARG A 205 -12.11 -11.76 2.67
C ARG A 205 -13.37 -12.47 2.23
N ASN A 206 -13.28 -13.79 2.15
CA ASN A 206 -14.42 -14.63 1.78
C ASN A 206 -14.09 -16.03 2.29
N SER A 207 -15.01 -16.63 3.04
CA SER A 207 -14.76 -17.96 3.57
C SER A 207 -14.57 -19.00 2.47
N SER A 208 -15.15 -18.77 1.29
CA SER A 208 -14.98 -19.66 0.14
C SER A 208 -13.59 -19.59 -0.47
N PHE A 209 -12.78 -18.62 -0.07
CA PHE A 209 -11.39 -18.56 -0.53
C PHE A 209 -10.45 -19.44 0.29
N UNK A 210 -10.74 -20.11 1.22
CA UNK A 210 -10.15 -20.90 1.81
C UNK A 210 -10.59 -22.02 1.43
N LYS A 211 -9.84 -22.97 0.91
CA LYS A 211 -10.22 -24.29 0.42
C LYS A 211 -9.09 -25.28 0.65
N ASP A 212 -9.43 -26.41 1.25
CA ASP A 212 -8.48 -27.50 1.49
C ASP A 212 -7.21 -27.05 2.21
N GLY A 213 -7.40 -26.15 3.17
CA GLY A 213 -6.30 -25.65 3.98
C GLY A 213 -5.46 -24.57 3.34
N ILE A 214 -5.81 -24.16 2.12
CA ILE A 214 -5.08 -23.11 1.40
C ILE A 214 -5.94 -21.85 1.38
N ASP A 215 -5.31 -20.73 1.68
CA ASP A 215 -5.96 -19.41 1.62
C ASP A 215 -5.61 -18.77 0.29
N TYR A 216 -6.58 -18.66 -0.58
CA TYR A 216 -6.38 -18.08 -1.91
C TYR A 216 -6.52 -16.56 -1.93
N SER A 217 -6.70 -15.92 -0.77
CA SER A 217 -6.91 -14.47 -0.71
C SER A 217 -5.73 -13.66 -1.26
N ALA A 218 -4.54 -14.25 -1.33
CA ALA A 218 -3.39 -13.56 -1.93
C ALA A 218 -3.08 -14.04 -3.35
N ALA A 219 -3.96 -14.84 -3.96
CA ALA A 219 -3.73 -15.31 -5.32
C ALA A 219 -3.57 -14.14 -6.29
N ALA A 220 -2.71 -14.31 -7.29
CA ALA A 220 -2.41 -13.24 -8.23
C ALA A 220 -3.66 -12.75 -8.97
N ASP A 221 -4.54 -13.67 -9.41
CA ASP A 221 -5.73 -13.27 -10.14
C ASP A 221 -6.78 -12.64 -9.23
N LEU A 222 -6.90 -13.12 -7.99
CA LEU A 222 -7.86 -12.53 -7.05
C LEU A 222 -7.42 -11.14 -6.60
N THR A 223 -6.14 -10.98 -6.24
CA THR A 223 -5.65 -9.66 -5.85
C THR A 223 -5.65 -8.69 -7.03
N GLY A 224 -5.37 -9.20 -8.22
CA GLY A 224 -5.46 -8.37 -9.42
C GLY A 224 -6.88 -7.87 -9.64
N GLN A 225 -7.89 -8.73 -9.45
CA GLN A 225 -9.28 -8.31 -9.60
C GLN A 225 -9.66 -7.31 -8.52
N ALA A 226 -9.18 -7.50 -7.28
CA ALA A 226 -9.45 -6.53 -6.21
C ALA A 226 -8.86 -5.16 -6.57
N ASN A 227 -7.63 -5.15 -7.10
CA ASN A 227 -7.03 -3.89 -7.55
C ASN A 227 -7.87 -3.24 -8.64
N HIS A 228 -8.37 -4.06 -9.58
CA HIS A 228 -9.16 -3.55 -10.69
C HIS A 228 -10.47 -2.92 -10.21
N LEU A 229 -11.08 -3.51 -9.17
CA LEU A 229 -12.26 -2.88 -8.56
C LEU A 229 -11.90 -1.54 -7.91
N GLY A 230 -10.74 -1.49 -7.25
CA GLY A 230 -10.29 -0.26 -6.60
C GLY A 230 -10.01 0.87 -7.59
N VAL A 231 -9.35 0.57 -8.70
CA VAL A 231 -9.08 1.62 -9.69
C VAL A 231 -10.37 2.05 -10.39
N THR A 232 -11.36 1.15 -10.47
CA THR A 232 -12.65 1.47 -11.08
C THR A 232 -13.39 2.55 -10.28
N ILE A 233 -13.24 2.57 -8.95
CA ILE A 233 -13.85 3.62 -8.12
C ILE A 233 -12.90 4.79 -7.89
N LYS A 234 -11.86 4.88 -8.72
CA LYS A 234 -10.98 6.06 -8.79
C LYS A 234 -10.07 6.23 -7.59
N ALA A 235 -9.56 5.12 -7.06
CA ALA A 235 -8.40 5.22 -6.18
C ALA A 235 -7.23 5.77 -6.98
N ASP A 236 -6.45 6.66 -6.38
CA ASP A 236 -5.21 7.15 -7.00
C ASP A 236 -4.05 6.21 -6.72
N ILE A 237 -4.10 5.52 -5.59
CA ILE A 237 -3.07 4.57 -5.17
C ILE A 237 -3.78 3.37 -4.55
N ILE A 238 -3.29 2.17 -4.88
CA ILE A 238 -3.80 0.91 -4.34
C ILE A 238 -2.76 0.32 -3.39
N LYS A 239 -3.21 -0.06 -2.20
CA LYS A 239 -2.42 -0.87 -1.29
C LYS A 239 -2.86 -2.32 -1.43
N GLN A 240 -1.91 -3.22 -1.65
CA GLN A 240 -2.21 -4.64 -1.85
C GLN A 240 -1.10 -5.50 -1.25
N LYS A 241 -1.44 -6.71 -0.84
CA LYS A 241 -0.43 -7.71 -0.45
C LYS A 241 0.33 -8.17 -1.69
N LEU A 242 1.57 -8.61 -1.50
CA LEU A 242 2.28 -9.27 -2.59
C LEU A 242 1.50 -10.51 -3.01
N PRO A 243 1.40 -10.78 -4.31
CA PRO A 243 0.56 -11.88 -4.78
C PRO A 243 1.28 -13.22 -4.78
N GLU A 244 0.50 -14.28 -4.79
CA GLU A 244 1.00 -15.66 -4.84
C GLU A 244 0.49 -16.36 -6.10
N ASN A 245 1.26 -17.32 -6.57
CA ASN A 245 0.84 -18.19 -7.65
C ASN A 245 0.33 -19.49 -7.03
N ASN A 246 -0.97 -19.54 -6.74
CA ASN A 246 -1.56 -20.70 -6.07
C ASN A 246 -2.82 -21.22 -6.77
N GLY A 247 -3.10 -20.74 -7.98
CA GLY A 247 -4.21 -21.23 -8.78
C GLY A 247 -5.50 -20.40 -8.70
N GLY A 248 -5.65 -19.60 -7.68
CA GLY A 248 -6.71 -18.61 -7.55
C GLY A 248 -8.09 -19.08 -8.01
N PHE A 249 -8.70 -18.33 -8.96
CA PHE A 249 -10.03 -18.65 -9.48
C PHE A 249 -10.18 -20.09 -9.95
N THR A 250 -9.16 -20.62 -10.62
CA THR A 250 -9.22 -21.99 -11.12
C THR A 250 -9.26 -22.98 -9.96
N ALA A 251 -8.42 -22.79 -8.96
CA ALA A 251 -8.34 -23.70 -7.82
C ALA A 251 -9.63 -23.72 -7.02
N ILE A 252 -10.28 -22.56 -6.85
CA ILE A 252 -11.52 -22.49 -6.09
C ILE A 252 -12.76 -22.70 -6.97
N ASN A 253 -12.55 -22.90 -8.27
CA ASN A 253 -13.61 -23.20 -9.24
C ASN A 253 -14.71 -22.13 -9.24
N PHE A 254 -14.29 -20.90 -9.47
CA PHE A 254 -15.15 -19.74 -9.31
C PHE A 254 -14.72 -18.65 -10.30
N GLY A 255 -15.71 -17.89 -10.78
CA GLY A 255 -15.45 -16.74 -11.63
C GLY A 255 -15.16 -17.14 -13.07
N LYS A 256 -14.75 -16.18 -13.83
CA LYS A 256 -14.30 -16.38 -15.22
C LYS A 256 -12.82 -16.07 -15.30
N ILE A 257 -12.07 -16.95 -15.89
CA ILE A 257 -10.62 -16.81 -16.00
C ILE A 257 -10.19 -17.25 -17.39
N ASP A 258 -9.28 -16.49 -17.98
CA ASP A 258 -8.57 -16.94 -19.17
C ASP A 258 -7.27 -17.56 -18.69
N GLN A 259 -7.00 -18.79 -19.10
CA GLN A 259 -5.79 -19.50 -18.66
C GLN A 259 -4.51 -18.74 -19.01
N LYS A 260 -4.57 -17.84 -20.00
CA LYS A 260 -3.40 -17.01 -20.32
C LYS A 260 -2.92 -16.18 -19.12
N MET A 261 -3.82 -15.90 -18.19
CA MET A 261 -3.40 -15.17 -16.98
C MET A 261 -2.29 -15.92 -16.26
N TYR A 262 -2.39 -17.24 -16.15
CA TYR A 262 -1.35 -18.05 -15.50
C TYR A 262 -0.27 -18.53 -16.46
N THR A 263 -0.59 -18.76 -17.75
CA THR A 263 0.40 -19.32 -18.68
C THR A 263 1.22 -18.26 -19.39
N GLU A 264 0.73 -17.01 -19.50
CA GLU A 264 1.42 -15.97 -20.24
C GLU A 264 1.65 -14.68 -19.44
N LEU A 265 0.72 -14.33 -18.53
CA LEU A 265 0.78 -13.03 -17.86
C LEU A 265 1.45 -13.07 -16.50
N THR A 266 1.72 -14.26 -15.98
CA THR A 266 2.47 -14.45 -14.73
C THR A 266 3.43 -15.63 -14.89
N THR A 267 4.35 -15.74 -13.92
CA THR A 267 5.17 -16.94 -13.73
C THR A 267 5.21 -17.21 -12.22
N GLU A 268 6.08 -18.11 -11.81
CA GLU A 268 6.31 -18.35 -10.38
C GLU A 268 7.12 -17.23 -9.73
N HIS A 269 7.73 -16.37 -10.53
CA HIS A 269 8.61 -15.33 -9.98
C HIS A 269 7.80 -14.20 -9.36
N PRO A 270 8.11 -13.80 -8.12
CA PRO A 270 7.33 -12.76 -7.46
C PRO A 270 7.30 -11.42 -8.20
N ILE A 271 8.36 -11.08 -8.92
CA ILE A 271 8.35 -9.82 -9.69
C ILE A 271 7.31 -9.91 -10.81
N ASP A 272 7.19 -11.05 -11.49
CA ASP A 272 6.19 -11.20 -12.54
C ASP A 272 4.79 -11.19 -11.97
N LEU A 273 4.60 -11.79 -10.78
CA LEU A 273 3.30 -11.78 -10.12
C LEU A 273 2.91 -10.35 -9.73
N CYS A 274 3.87 -9.59 -9.19
CA CYS A 274 3.62 -8.20 -8.82
C CYS A 274 3.39 -7.33 -10.07
N ARG A 275 4.09 -7.62 -11.17
CA ARG A 275 3.85 -6.93 -12.45
C ARG A 275 2.39 -7.09 -12.90
N TYR A 276 1.81 -8.25 -12.65
CA TYR A 276 0.40 -8.45 -12.99
C TYR A 276 -0.51 -7.55 -12.12
N GLN A 277 -0.13 -7.31 -10.86
CA GLN A 277 -0.87 -6.33 -10.05
C GLN A 277 -0.77 -4.93 -10.65
N VAL A 278 0.41 -4.55 -11.13
CA VAL A 278 0.59 -3.24 -11.77
C VAL A 278 -0.30 -3.14 -13.01
N ALA A 279 -0.38 -4.23 -13.79
CA ALA A 279 -1.25 -4.25 -14.95
C ALA A 279 -2.71 -3.95 -14.57
N ASN A 280 -3.16 -4.50 -13.46
CA ASN A 280 -4.53 -4.27 -12.98
C ASN A 280 -4.72 -2.88 -12.37
N ASN A 281 -3.64 -2.15 -12.18
CA ASN A 281 -3.69 -0.74 -11.78
C ASN A 281 -3.65 0.17 -13.03
N TYR A 282 -4.33 -0.25 -14.09
CA TYR A 282 -4.36 0.45 -15.38
C TYR A 282 -2.94 0.66 -15.91
N MET A 283 -2.14 -0.41 -15.86
CA MET A 283 -0.75 -0.40 -16.33
C MET A 283 0.10 0.66 -15.62
N GLY A 284 -0.22 0.95 -14.36
CA GLY A 284 0.53 1.90 -13.57
C GLY A 284 -0.01 3.31 -13.56
N ARG A 285 -1.13 3.57 -14.25
CA ARG A 285 -1.76 4.91 -14.14
C ARG A 285 -2.26 5.16 -12.72
N VAL A 286 -2.50 4.10 -11.96
CA VAL A 286 -2.78 4.17 -10.53
C VAL A 286 -1.60 3.52 -9.84
N GLY A 287 -1.07 4.16 -8.81
CA GLY A 287 0.12 3.64 -8.12
C GLY A 287 -0.18 2.36 -7.36
N LEU A 288 0.80 1.46 -7.32
CA LEU A 288 0.71 0.25 -6.50
C LEU A 288 1.70 0.35 -5.36
N ILE A 289 1.21 0.29 -4.12
CA ILE A 289 2.08 0.14 -2.95
C ILE A 289 1.77 -1.19 -2.28
N ASN A 290 2.82 -1.92 -1.90
CA ASN A 290 2.62 -3.20 -1.26
C ASN A 290 2.76 -3.09 0.25
N SER A 291 2.01 -3.94 0.97
CA SER A 291 1.96 -3.93 2.43
C SER A 291 3.25 -4.48 3.03
N GLY A 292 3.60 -3.98 4.20
CA GLY A 292 4.78 -4.46 4.91
C GLY A 292 4.58 -5.79 5.65
N GLY A 293 3.36 -6.10 6.03
CA GLY A 293 3.08 -7.34 6.76
C GLY A 293 3.40 -7.26 8.24
N GLU A 294 3.22 -8.38 8.93
CA GLU A 294 3.48 -8.48 10.36
C GLU A 294 4.98 -8.38 10.65
N SER A 295 5.30 -7.97 11.87
CA SER A 295 6.67 -8.01 12.34
C SER A 295 7.02 -9.43 12.79
N HIS A 296 8.17 -9.90 12.35
CA HIS A 296 8.72 -11.19 12.77
C HIS A 296 10.06 -11.02 13.48
N GLY A 297 10.41 -9.80 13.87
CA GLY A 297 11.61 -9.52 14.63
C GLY A 297 12.85 -9.49 13.77
N ALA A 298 13.75 -10.45 13.97
CA ALA A 298 15.09 -10.41 13.36
C ALA A 298 15.08 -10.41 11.83
N SER A 299 14.05 -11.00 11.21
CA SER A 299 14.00 -11.08 9.74
C SER A 299 13.36 -9.85 9.10
N ASP A 300 12.86 -8.90 9.89
CA ASP A 300 12.05 -7.81 9.35
C ASP A 300 12.78 -6.96 8.32
N LEU A 301 14.05 -6.65 8.56
CA LEU A 301 14.81 -5.82 7.63
C LEU A 301 14.96 -6.51 6.28
N LYS A 302 15.35 -7.79 6.30
CA LYS A 302 15.48 -8.55 5.06
C LYS A 302 14.13 -8.66 4.35
N ASP A 303 13.05 -8.95 5.10
CA ASP A 303 11.73 -9.10 4.51
C ASP A 303 11.29 -7.79 3.84
N ALA A 304 11.53 -6.66 4.51
CA ALA A 304 11.15 -5.35 3.96
C ALA A 304 11.95 -5.03 2.69
N VAL A 305 13.25 -5.34 2.70
CA VAL A 305 14.10 -5.09 1.54
C VAL A 305 13.66 -5.97 0.36
N VAL A 306 13.37 -7.24 0.60
CA VAL A 306 12.87 -8.13 -0.46
C VAL A 306 11.59 -7.58 -1.06
N THR A 307 10.64 -7.18 -0.20
CA THR A 307 9.36 -6.64 -0.68
C THR A 307 9.59 -5.38 -1.53
N ALA A 308 10.49 -4.50 -1.08
CA ALA A 308 10.78 -3.27 -1.82
C ALA A 308 11.40 -3.57 -3.19
N VAL A 309 12.33 -4.51 -3.25
CA VAL A 309 12.95 -4.89 -4.53
C VAL A 309 11.88 -5.44 -5.49
N ILE A 310 11.03 -6.34 -5.00
CA ILE A 310 9.97 -6.92 -5.83
C ILE A 310 9.06 -5.80 -6.35
N ASN A 311 8.57 -4.94 -5.46
CA ASN A 311 7.66 -3.87 -5.85
C ASN A 311 8.29 -2.93 -6.87
N LYS A 312 9.51 -2.46 -6.59
CA LYS A 312 10.17 -1.51 -7.50
C LYS A 312 10.41 -2.14 -8.86
N ARG A 313 10.98 -3.35 -8.88
CA ARG A 313 11.34 -3.98 -10.13
C ARG A 313 10.13 -4.39 -10.96
N ALA A 314 8.99 -4.63 -10.31
CA ALA A 314 7.74 -4.92 -11.02
C ALA A 314 7.11 -3.69 -11.65
N GLY A 315 7.49 -2.50 -11.22
CA GLY A 315 6.87 -1.25 -11.68
C GLY A 315 5.96 -0.61 -10.66
N GLY A 316 6.03 -1.05 -9.40
CA GLY A 316 5.24 -0.48 -8.32
C GLY A 316 5.75 0.88 -7.87
N MET A 317 4.98 1.51 -7.01
CA MET A 317 5.22 2.89 -6.60
C MET A 317 5.89 3.00 -5.24
N GLY A 318 5.89 1.94 -4.44
CA GLY A 318 6.47 2.02 -3.12
C GLY A 318 5.88 1.04 -2.14
N LEU A 319 6.20 1.26 -0.88
CA LEU A 319 5.70 0.43 0.21
C LEU A 319 4.93 1.25 1.23
N ILE A 320 4.07 0.55 1.95
CA ILE A 320 3.36 1.08 3.09
C ILE A 320 3.62 0.10 4.24
N SER A 321 4.64 0.41 5.05
CA SER A 321 5.14 -0.47 6.10
C SER A 321 4.88 0.12 7.47
N GLY A 322 4.15 -0.60 8.31
CA GLY A 322 3.77 -0.14 9.64
C GLY A 322 4.39 -0.96 10.76
N ARG A 323 3.86 -2.15 11.02
CA ARG A 323 4.27 -2.92 12.21
C ARG A 323 5.76 -3.19 12.28
N LYS A 324 6.41 -3.45 11.15
CA LYS A 324 7.86 -3.66 11.13
C LYS A 324 8.62 -2.43 11.60
N ALA A 325 8.02 -1.24 11.47
CA ALA A 325 8.67 0.00 11.89
C ALA A 325 8.31 0.38 13.32
N PHE A 326 7.03 0.22 13.73
CA PHE A 326 6.65 0.75 15.04
C PHE A 326 6.62 -0.31 16.15
N GLN A 327 6.80 -1.59 15.83
CA GLN A 327 6.85 -2.62 16.89
C GLN A 327 8.28 -2.93 17.30
N ARG A 328 9.09 -1.88 17.43
CA ARG A 328 10.50 -1.94 17.82
C ARG A 328 10.92 -0.57 18.31
N PRO A 329 12.15 -0.43 18.89
CA PRO A 329 12.62 0.90 19.28
C PRO A 329 12.61 1.86 18.09
N MET A 330 12.32 3.14 18.35
CA MET A 330 12.16 4.12 17.27
C MET A 330 13.39 4.19 16.36
N LYS A 331 14.57 4.15 16.94
CA LYS A 331 15.81 4.20 16.15
C LYS A 331 15.85 3.07 15.10
N ASP A 332 15.44 1.87 15.51
CA ASP A 332 15.45 0.73 14.60
C ASP A 332 14.34 0.84 13.56
N GLY A 333 13.20 1.41 13.94
CA GLY A 333 12.11 1.66 12.98
C GLY A 333 12.51 2.66 11.92
N VAL A 334 13.18 3.73 12.33
CA VAL A 334 13.70 4.74 11.39
C VAL A 334 14.68 4.09 10.42
N GLU A 335 15.58 3.26 10.94
CA GLU A 335 16.56 2.58 10.10
C GLU A 335 15.89 1.66 9.08
N LEU A 336 14.85 0.94 9.50
CA LEU A 336 14.13 0.06 8.59
C LEU A 336 13.44 0.86 7.48
N LEU A 337 12.81 1.98 7.83
CA LEU A 337 12.14 2.83 6.83
C LEU A 337 13.17 3.42 5.87
N HIS A 338 14.33 3.87 6.37
CA HIS A 338 15.39 4.37 5.51
C HIS A 338 15.91 3.28 4.57
N SER A 339 16.02 2.05 5.06
CA SER A 339 16.51 0.94 4.23
C SER A 339 15.54 0.64 3.08
N ILE A 340 14.24 0.68 3.35
CA ILE A 340 13.24 0.54 2.28
C ILE A 340 13.45 1.62 1.23
N GLN A 341 13.58 2.88 1.69
CA GLN A 341 13.71 4.02 0.79
C GLN A 341 15.01 3.93 -0.03
N ASP A 342 16.06 3.38 0.57
CA ASP A 342 17.33 3.22 -0.14
C ASP A 342 17.19 2.31 -1.36
N ILE A 343 16.28 1.33 -1.32
CA ILE A 343 16.00 0.48 -2.48
C ILE A 343 15.49 1.36 -3.63
N TYR A 344 14.54 2.24 -3.35
CA TYR A 344 13.94 3.08 -4.38
C TYR A 344 14.89 4.15 -4.90
N LEU A 345 15.86 4.56 -4.08
CA LEU A 345 16.87 5.53 -4.49
C LEU A 345 18.04 4.89 -5.24
N ASP A 346 18.19 3.58 -5.20
CA ASP A 346 19.33 2.89 -5.80
C ASP A 346 19.13 2.79 -7.32
N LYS A 347 20.02 3.44 -8.07
CA LYS A 347 19.90 3.51 -9.52
C LYS A 347 20.23 2.20 -10.22
N ASP A 348 20.88 1.28 -9.51
CA ASP A 348 21.20 -0.02 -10.09
C ASP A 348 20.07 -1.03 -9.95
N ILE A 349 19.03 -0.71 -9.16
CA ILE A 349 17.86 -1.56 -9.01
C ILE A 349 16.80 -1.02 -9.97
N THR A 350 16.70 -1.63 -11.14
CA THR A 350 15.92 -1.12 -12.26
C THR A 350 14.64 -1.92 -12.46
N ILE A 351 13.77 -1.39 -13.31
CA ILE A 351 12.53 -2.08 -13.67
C ILE A 351 12.88 -3.34 -14.48
N ALA A 352 12.31 -4.47 -14.08
CA ALA A 352 12.61 -5.75 -14.71
C ALA A 352 12.04 -5.85 -16.14
#